data_959d79fec166ef605572cd6c8cfdbe13
#
_entry.id   959d79fec166ef605572cd6c8cfdbe13
#
_cell.length_a   1.000
_cell.length_b   1.000
_cell.length_c   1.000
_cell.angle_alpha   90.00
_cell.angle_beta   90.00
_cell.angle_gamma   90.00
#
_symmetry.space_group_name_H-M   'P 1'
#
loop_
_entity.id
_entity.type
_entity.pdbx_description
1 polymer ?
#
loop_
_entity_poly.entity_id
_entity_poly.type
_entity_poly.pdbx_seq_one_letter_code
_entity_poly.pdbx_strand_id
1 'polypeptide(L)'
;MDNRYAISNYPDAAAVTKQLDELIKLPIYTISPEALKRYEEDYFDKKCAKSKEMIEEAKTVIPGGVQHNLAFNHPFPLVFTKAEGAYLYDVDGNKYYDFLQAGGPTVLGSNPKVVRDQVIELLNTCGPSTGLFHEFEYKLAKKVCDSVPNVEMFRMLNSGSEACMAAVRVARLATKNKNIIKMGGAYHGWSDQLAYGIRVPGSKFTQAHGVPLYIFKHTQEFFPNDLNDLERKLRFNQMRGGTAAVFIEPVGPESGTRPLDKDFNKGVERLCRKYGALLVFDEVVTGFRIGMAGAQGYFDVSPDLTVFGKVIAGGYPGAGGLGGKKEYM
;
A
#
# COMPACT_ATOMS: atom_id res chain seq x y z
N MET A 1 -2.36 16.71 -22.75
CA MET A 1 -2.33 15.75 -21.61
C MET A 1 -1.51 16.37 -20.50
N ASP A 2 -1.98 16.28 -19.27
CA ASP A 2 -1.26 16.84 -18.12
C ASP A 2 -0.07 15.92 -17.77
N ASN A 3 1.13 16.30 -18.21
CA ASN A 3 2.37 15.53 -18.02
C ASN A 3 2.85 15.49 -16.55
N ARG A 4 2.10 16.08 -15.61
CA ARG A 4 2.43 16.07 -14.18
C ARG A 4 2.15 14.73 -13.52
N TYR A 5 1.37 13.86 -14.16
CA TYR A 5 0.96 12.57 -13.61
C TYR A 5 1.33 11.41 -14.52
N ALA A 6 1.69 10.28 -13.93
CA ALA A 6 2.02 9.04 -14.64
C ALA A 6 0.80 8.36 -15.28
N ILE A 7 -0.40 8.72 -14.86
CA ILE A 7 -1.66 8.19 -15.41
C ILE A 7 -2.12 9.11 -16.55
N SER A 8 -1.89 8.70 -17.79
CA SER A 8 -2.34 9.44 -18.98
C SER A 8 -3.80 9.15 -19.34
N ASN A 9 -4.21 7.88 -19.18
CA ASN A 9 -5.57 7.44 -19.45
C ASN A 9 -6.07 6.66 -18.24
N TYR A 10 -7.09 7.16 -17.56
CA TYR A 10 -7.70 6.44 -16.44
C TYR A 10 -8.60 5.32 -16.98
N PRO A 11 -8.52 4.09 -16.42
CA PRO A 11 -9.31 2.97 -16.92
C PRO A 11 -10.80 3.18 -16.72
N ASP A 12 -11.62 2.66 -17.63
CA ASP A 12 -13.06 2.50 -17.44
C ASP A 12 -13.29 1.29 -16.51
N ALA A 13 -13.60 1.57 -15.25
CA ALA A 13 -13.80 0.53 -14.23
C ALA A 13 -14.97 -0.41 -14.57
N ALA A 14 -16.04 0.10 -15.18
CA ALA A 14 -17.18 -0.72 -15.58
C ALA A 14 -16.81 -1.67 -16.72
N ALA A 15 -16.04 -1.19 -17.70
CA ALA A 15 -15.53 -2.04 -18.80
C ALA A 15 -14.59 -3.13 -18.27
N VAL A 16 -13.70 -2.80 -17.35
CA VAL A 16 -12.79 -3.78 -16.70
C VAL A 16 -13.61 -4.82 -15.93
N THR A 17 -14.59 -4.40 -15.12
CA THR A 17 -15.47 -5.32 -14.38
C THR A 17 -16.20 -6.27 -15.32
N LYS A 18 -16.76 -5.76 -16.43
CA LYS A 18 -17.43 -6.59 -17.41
C LYS A 18 -16.49 -7.63 -18.02
N GLN A 19 -15.26 -7.26 -18.35
CA GLN A 19 -14.26 -8.21 -18.86
C GLN A 19 -13.92 -9.29 -17.84
N LEU A 20 -13.78 -8.94 -16.56
CA LEU A 20 -13.55 -9.90 -15.48
C LEU A 20 -14.75 -10.85 -15.30
N ASP A 21 -15.99 -10.34 -15.37
CA ASP A 21 -17.20 -11.16 -15.31
C ASP A 21 -17.32 -12.16 -16.47
N GLU A 22 -16.81 -11.83 -17.65
CA GLU A 22 -16.72 -12.78 -18.76
C GLU A 22 -15.58 -13.78 -18.55
N LEU A 23 -14.43 -13.33 -18.06
CA LEU A 23 -13.27 -14.19 -17.81
C LEU A 23 -13.58 -15.30 -16.79
N ILE A 24 -14.30 -14.99 -15.71
CA ILE A 24 -14.65 -15.99 -14.68
C ILE A 24 -15.63 -17.06 -15.16
N LYS A 25 -16.31 -16.86 -16.29
CA LYS A 25 -17.18 -17.87 -16.91
C LYS A 25 -16.40 -18.89 -17.73
N LEU A 26 -15.14 -18.60 -18.07
CA LEU A 26 -14.28 -19.52 -18.79
C LEU A 26 -13.85 -20.67 -17.89
N PRO A 27 -13.61 -21.87 -18.48
CA PRO A 27 -13.00 -22.96 -17.73
C PRO A 27 -11.68 -22.53 -17.09
N ILE A 28 -11.41 -23.01 -15.89
CA ILE A 28 -10.12 -22.76 -15.23
C ILE A 28 -9.03 -23.42 -16.09
N TYR A 29 -8.06 -22.56 -16.53
CA TYR A 29 -6.88 -23.09 -17.21
C TYR A 29 -6.05 -23.92 -16.23
N THR A 30 -5.76 -25.17 -16.59
CA THR A 30 -4.90 -26.06 -15.81
C THR A 30 -3.57 -26.25 -16.53
N ILE A 31 -2.48 -26.07 -15.80
CA ILE A 31 -1.14 -26.39 -16.30
C ILE A 31 -1.02 -27.90 -16.34
N SER A 32 -0.54 -28.46 -17.47
CA SER A 32 -0.34 -29.90 -17.55
C SER A 32 0.76 -30.36 -16.59
N PRO A 33 0.65 -31.59 -16.03
CA PRO A 33 1.70 -32.14 -15.17
C PRO A 33 3.08 -32.14 -15.82
N GLU A 34 3.16 -32.38 -17.11
CA GLU A 34 4.41 -32.38 -17.86
C GLU A 34 5.01 -30.99 -18.00
N ALA A 35 4.17 -29.96 -18.18
CA ALA A 35 4.64 -28.57 -18.22
C ALA A 35 5.14 -28.13 -16.85
N LEU A 36 4.44 -28.48 -15.77
CA LEU A 36 4.85 -28.21 -14.41
C LEU A 36 6.17 -28.91 -14.06
N LYS A 37 6.30 -30.19 -14.40
CA LYS A 37 7.53 -30.96 -14.19
C LYS A 37 8.73 -30.35 -14.91
N ARG A 38 8.57 -29.92 -16.18
CA ARG A 38 9.65 -29.21 -16.91
C ARG A 38 10.03 -27.90 -16.25
N TYR A 39 9.07 -27.14 -15.73
CA TYR A 39 9.33 -25.90 -15.00
C TYR A 39 10.14 -26.17 -13.72
N GLU A 40 9.77 -27.18 -12.95
CA GLU A 40 10.45 -27.55 -11.70
C GLU A 40 11.85 -28.13 -11.96
N GLU A 41 11.95 -29.18 -12.78
CA GLU A 41 13.21 -29.92 -12.98
C GLU A 41 14.18 -29.22 -13.93
N ASP A 42 13.68 -28.73 -15.09
CA ASP A 42 14.58 -28.19 -16.12
C ASP A 42 15.01 -26.76 -15.85
N TYR A 43 14.18 -25.97 -15.15
CA TYR A 43 14.55 -24.61 -14.79
C TYR A 43 15.03 -24.52 -13.33
N PHE A 44 14.14 -24.73 -12.38
CA PHE A 44 14.46 -24.46 -10.97
C PHE A 44 15.55 -25.38 -10.41
N ASP A 45 15.43 -26.70 -10.53
CA ASP A 45 16.42 -27.62 -9.97
C ASP A 45 17.81 -27.50 -10.64
N LYS A 46 17.84 -27.22 -11.96
CA LYS A 46 19.11 -27.08 -12.66
C LYS A 46 19.75 -25.70 -12.55
N LYS A 47 18.92 -24.63 -12.56
CA LYS A 47 19.43 -23.26 -12.64
C LYS A 47 19.40 -22.50 -11.32
N CYS A 48 18.69 -23.01 -10.30
CA CYS A 48 18.50 -22.32 -9.02
C CYS A 48 18.84 -23.22 -7.83
N ALA A 49 19.83 -24.12 -8.00
CA ALA A 49 20.20 -25.11 -6.99
C ALA A 49 20.70 -24.49 -5.67
N LYS A 50 21.50 -23.42 -5.75
CA LYS A 50 21.97 -22.70 -4.54
C LYS A 50 20.83 -22.02 -3.82
N SER A 51 19.89 -21.40 -4.55
CA SER A 51 18.70 -20.83 -3.95
C SER A 51 17.90 -21.90 -3.19
N LYS A 52 17.73 -23.09 -3.79
CA LYS A 52 17.04 -24.22 -3.13
C LYS A 52 17.72 -24.62 -1.82
N GLU A 53 19.04 -24.84 -1.84
CA GLU A 53 19.83 -25.20 -0.66
C GLU A 53 19.70 -24.15 0.45
N MET A 54 19.90 -22.89 0.12
CA MET A 54 19.81 -21.78 1.09
C MET A 54 18.40 -21.64 1.70
N ILE A 55 17.34 -21.85 0.91
CA ILE A 55 15.97 -21.78 1.44
C ILE A 55 15.67 -22.96 2.35
N GLU A 56 16.14 -24.17 2.04
CA GLU A 56 15.98 -25.32 2.96
C GLU A 56 16.70 -25.08 4.29
N GLU A 57 17.89 -24.52 4.27
CA GLU A 57 18.59 -24.10 5.49
C GLU A 57 17.81 -22.98 6.22
N ALA A 58 17.37 -21.95 5.50
CA ALA A 58 16.63 -20.83 6.06
C ALA A 58 15.34 -21.27 6.78
N LYS A 59 14.65 -22.30 6.31
CA LYS A 59 13.45 -22.86 6.96
C LYS A 59 13.70 -23.34 8.39
N THR A 60 14.94 -23.64 8.76
CA THR A 60 15.30 -24.07 10.12
C THR A 60 15.27 -22.92 11.13
N VAL A 61 15.38 -21.67 10.66
CA VAL A 61 15.50 -20.46 11.51
C VAL A 61 14.51 -19.35 11.12
N ILE A 62 13.88 -19.43 9.95
CA ILE A 62 12.89 -18.45 9.45
C ILE A 62 11.61 -19.19 9.12
N PRO A 63 10.46 -18.80 9.70
CA PRO A 63 9.17 -19.40 9.36
C PRO A 63 8.91 -19.35 7.85
N GLY A 64 8.78 -20.53 7.20
CA GLY A 64 8.63 -20.66 5.76
C GLY A 64 9.88 -20.33 4.92
N GLY A 65 11.02 -20.04 5.55
CA GLY A 65 12.30 -19.78 4.87
C GLY A 65 12.46 -18.36 4.31
N VAL A 66 11.47 -17.48 4.46
CA VAL A 66 11.50 -16.11 3.94
C VAL A 66 10.96 -15.10 4.95
N GLN A 67 11.48 -13.88 4.92
CA GLN A 67 11.08 -12.81 5.84
C GLN A 67 9.83 -12.05 5.39
N HIS A 68 9.41 -12.22 4.14
CA HIS A 68 8.25 -11.52 3.59
C HIS A 68 7.41 -12.44 2.70
N ASN A 69 6.10 -12.44 2.89
CA ASN A 69 5.18 -13.32 2.15
C ASN A 69 5.20 -13.13 0.63
N LEU A 70 5.56 -11.92 0.14
CA LEU A 70 5.75 -11.71 -1.30
C LEU A 70 6.93 -12.48 -1.91
N ALA A 71 7.84 -12.98 -1.08
CA ALA A 71 8.96 -13.81 -1.54
C ALA A 71 8.58 -15.28 -1.76
N PHE A 72 7.41 -15.73 -1.27
CA PHE A 72 6.96 -17.10 -1.57
C PHE A 72 6.77 -17.31 -3.06
N ASN A 73 7.38 -18.36 -3.57
CA ASN A 73 7.29 -18.79 -4.96
C ASN A 73 7.29 -20.31 -5.05
N HIS A 74 6.67 -20.86 -6.07
CA HIS A 74 6.70 -22.28 -6.40
C HIS A 74 7.80 -22.53 -7.46
N PRO A 75 8.61 -23.60 -7.33
CA PRO A 75 8.63 -24.65 -6.29
C PRO A 75 9.31 -24.21 -4.99
N PHE A 76 10.14 -23.17 -5.00
CA PHE A 76 10.78 -22.56 -3.84
C PHE A 76 11.13 -21.08 -4.13
N PRO A 77 11.28 -20.26 -3.08
CA PRO A 77 11.74 -18.89 -3.23
C PRO A 77 13.14 -18.79 -3.85
N LEU A 78 13.38 -17.75 -4.66
CA LEU A 78 14.72 -17.44 -5.15
C LEU A 78 15.46 -16.53 -4.16
N VAL A 79 16.77 -16.69 -4.07
CA VAL A 79 17.64 -15.89 -3.21
C VAL A 79 18.38 -14.87 -4.06
N PHE A 80 18.04 -13.59 -3.92
CA PHE A 80 18.65 -12.51 -4.68
C PHE A 80 19.83 -11.91 -3.93
N THR A 81 20.90 -11.64 -4.67
CA THR A 81 22.14 -11.04 -4.16
C THR A 81 22.38 -9.62 -4.67
N LYS A 82 21.73 -9.24 -5.77
CA LYS A 82 21.89 -7.92 -6.38
C LYS A 82 20.56 -7.46 -7.01
N ALA A 83 20.30 -6.17 -6.90
CA ALA A 83 19.25 -5.47 -7.63
C ALA A 83 19.82 -4.20 -8.25
N GLU A 84 19.55 -3.95 -9.55
CA GLU A 84 20.08 -2.80 -10.27
C GLU A 84 19.16 -2.39 -11.43
N GLY A 85 18.67 -1.16 -11.40
CA GLY A 85 17.73 -0.66 -12.40
C GLY A 85 16.46 -1.52 -12.45
N ALA A 86 16.18 -2.11 -13.60
CA ALA A 86 15.02 -2.99 -13.83
C ALA A 86 15.32 -4.48 -13.62
N TYR A 87 16.44 -4.82 -13.00
CA TYR A 87 16.90 -6.20 -12.93
C TYR A 87 17.21 -6.67 -11.51
N LEU A 88 16.91 -7.96 -11.28
CA LEU A 88 17.33 -8.72 -10.11
C LEU A 88 18.32 -9.81 -10.55
N TYR A 89 19.23 -10.15 -9.66
CA TYR A 89 20.22 -11.22 -9.88
C TYR A 89 20.20 -12.15 -8.67
N ASP A 90 20.02 -13.45 -8.92
CA ASP A 90 20.01 -14.44 -7.85
C ASP A 90 21.42 -14.94 -7.49
N VAL A 91 21.50 -15.75 -6.45
CA VAL A 91 22.75 -16.36 -5.97
C VAL A 91 23.32 -17.39 -6.95
N ASP A 92 22.50 -17.89 -7.86
CA ASP A 92 22.87 -18.83 -8.90
C ASP A 92 23.43 -18.14 -10.15
N GLY A 93 23.35 -16.79 -10.22
CA GLY A 93 23.85 -15.97 -11.33
C GLY A 93 22.84 -15.69 -12.42
N ASN A 94 21.58 -16.07 -12.22
CA ASN A 94 20.51 -15.77 -13.19
C ASN A 94 20.08 -14.32 -13.07
N LYS A 95 19.63 -13.74 -14.19
CA LYS A 95 19.14 -12.37 -14.31
C LYS A 95 17.64 -12.37 -14.62
N TYR A 96 16.87 -11.53 -13.90
CA TYR A 96 15.42 -11.41 -14.01
C TYR A 96 15.02 -9.96 -14.23
N TYR A 97 13.90 -9.73 -14.92
CA TYR A 97 13.24 -8.42 -14.88
C TYR A 97 12.46 -8.27 -13.57
N ASP A 98 12.63 -7.11 -12.92
CA ASP A 98 11.96 -6.80 -11.67
C ASP A 98 10.58 -6.17 -11.92
N PHE A 99 9.54 -7.00 -12.02
CA PHE A 99 8.15 -6.54 -12.07
C PHE A 99 7.53 -6.36 -10.67
N LEU A 100 8.19 -6.79 -9.61
CA LEU A 100 7.73 -6.62 -8.24
C LEU A 100 8.07 -5.24 -7.68
N GLN A 101 9.24 -4.69 -8.05
CA GLN A 101 9.72 -3.39 -7.59
C GLN A 101 9.68 -3.23 -6.06
N ALA A 102 10.10 -4.28 -5.33
CA ALA A 102 10.03 -4.38 -3.87
C ALA A 102 8.61 -4.11 -3.28
N GLY A 103 7.55 -4.35 -4.06
CA GLY A 103 6.17 -4.03 -3.69
C GLY A 103 5.80 -2.56 -3.88
N GLY A 104 6.55 -1.81 -4.72
CA GLY A 104 6.21 -0.47 -5.19
C GLY A 104 7.14 0.70 -4.84
N PRO A 105 8.13 0.59 -3.92
CA PRO A 105 8.94 1.75 -3.53
C PRO A 105 10.00 2.17 -4.58
N THR A 106 10.43 1.30 -5.47
CA THR A 106 11.57 1.52 -6.37
C THR A 106 11.18 2.19 -7.69
N VAL A 107 10.52 3.37 -7.64
CA VAL A 107 10.07 4.09 -8.85
C VAL A 107 11.20 4.55 -9.77
N LEU A 108 12.42 4.70 -9.25
CA LEU A 108 13.62 5.04 -10.02
C LEU A 108 14.42 3.80 -10.45
N GLY A 109 13.83 2.61 -10.31
CA GLY A 109 14.54 1.35 -10.40
C GLY A 109 15.29 1.00 -9.11
N SER A 110 15.85 -0.21 -9.05
CA SER A 110 16.59 -0.68 -7.90
C SER A 110 17.98 -0.02 -7.82
N ASN A 111 18.40 0.35 -6.59
CA ASN A 111 19.70 0.92 -6.28
C ASN A 111 20.08 2.16 -7.14
N PRO A 112 19.21 3.18 -7.26
CA PRO A 112 19.47 4.33 -8.12
C PRO A 112 20.66 5.15 -7.58
N LYS A 113 21.65 5.42 -8.46
CA LYS A 113 22.89 6.11 -8.06
C LYS A 113 22.64 7.44 -7.35
N VAL A 114 21.67 8.22 -7.83
CA VAL A 114 21.34 9.54 -7.27
C VAL A 114 20.90 9.49 -5.81
N VAL A 115 20.20 8.45 -5.40
CA VAL A 115 19.78 8.26 -3.99
C VAL A 115 20.90 7.62 -3.19
N ARG A 116 21.52 6.56 -3.72
CA ARG A 116 22.60 5.83 -3.05
C ARG A 116 23.77 6.73 -2.65
N ASP A 117 24.23 7.58 -3.57
CA ASP A 117 25.41 8.42 -3.29
C ASP A 117 25.10 9.44 -2.18
N GLN A 118 23.87 9.99 -2.13
CA GLN A 118 23.44 10.87 -1.05
C GLN A 118 23.34 10.15 0.29
N VAL A 119 22.85 8.90 0.30
CA VAL A 119 22.78 8.10 1.52
C VAL A 119 24.18 7.78 2.05
N ILE A 120 25.13 7.40 1.17
CA ILE A 120 26.53 7.16 1.54
C ILE A 120 27.17 8.44 2.11
N GLU A 121 26.96 9.58 1.47
CA GLU A 121 27.47 10.87 1.97
C GLU A 121 26.92 11.18 3.36
N LEU A 122 25.60 11.01 3.57
CA LEU A 122 24.99 11.20 4.88
C LEU A 122 25.58 10.29 5.96
N LEU A 123 25.75 9.01 5.66
CA LEU A 123 26.37 8.06 6.60
C LEU A 123 27.81 8.45 6.96
N ASN A 124 28.56 8.99 6.02
CA ASN A 124 29.95 9.42 6.24
C ASN A 124 30.06 10.74 6.99
N THR A 125 29.07 11.63 6.90
CA THR A 125 29.14 13.00 7.43
C THR A 125 28.31 13.22 8.68
N CYS A 126 27.07 12.72 8.70
CA CYS A 126 26.13 12.97 9.78
C CYS A 126 25.90 11.72 10.66
N GLY A 127 26.23 10.53 10.14
CA GLY A 127 25.86 9.27 10.76
C GLY A 127 24.35 8.97 10.70
N PRO A 128 23.89 7.89 11.34
CA PRO A 128 22.49 7.54 11.45
C PRO A 128 21.74 8.49 12.40
N SER A 129 20.44 8.29 12.56
CA SER A 129 19.57 9.08 13.42
C SER A 129 20.18 9.30 14.82
N THR A 130 20.10 10.54 15.30
CA THR A 130 20.58 10.94 16.64
C THR A 130 19.54 10.78 17.74
N GLY A 131 18.28 10.46 17.38
CA GLY A 131 17.13 10.50 18.30
C GLY A 131 16.68 11.91 18.70
N LEU A 132 17.37 12.93 18.23
CA LEU A 132 17.03 14.35 18.34
C LEU A 132 16.62 14.90 16.98
N PHE A 133 16.20 16.19 16.95
CA PHE A 133 15.76 16.84 15.72
C PHE A 133 16.93 17.04 14.75
N HIS A 134 16.80 16.50 13.54
CA HIS A 134 17.78 16.66 12.48
C HIS A 134 17.23 17.55 11.36
N GLU A 135 18.09 18.32 10.70
CA GLU A 135 17.69 19.25 9.63
C GLU A 135 16.94 18.56 8.46
N PHE A 136 17.25 17.32 8.17
CA PHE A 136 16.57 16.55 7.12
C PHE A 136 15.13 16.21 7.45
N GLU A 137 14.76 16.10 8.72
CA GLU A 137 13.36 15.93 9.15
C GLU A 137 12.53 17.15 8.71
N TYR A 138 13.06 18.34 8.96
CA TYR A 138 12.43 19.59 8.51
C TYR A 138 12.38 19.69 6.98
N LYS A 139 13.51 19.42 6.30
CA LYS A 139 13.59 19.50 4.83
C LYS A 139 12.61 18.54 4.16
N LEU A 140 12.49 17.32 4.66
CA LEU A 140 11.52 16.35 4.16
C LEU A 140 10.09 16.79 4.40
N ALA A 141 9.74 17.16 5.63
CA ALA A 141 8.40 17.61 5.98
C ALA A 141 7.97 18.80 5.11
N LYS A 142 8.87 19.80 4.95
CA LYS A 142 8.62 20.94 4.06
C LYS A 142 8.40 20.50 2.61
N LYS A 143 9.24 19.60 2.09
CA LYS A 143 9.10 19.10 0.72
C LYS A 143 7.77 18.38 0.49
N VAL A 144 7.31 17.60 1.46
CA VAL A 144 6.01 16.92 1.40
C VAL A 144 4.87 17.96 1.39
N CYS A 145 4.89 18.92 2.32
CA CYS A 145 3.87 19.97 2.40
C CYS A 145 3.84 20.86 1.15
N ASP A 146 5.01 21.20 0.59
CA ASP A 146 5.09 22.00 -0.64
C ASP A 146 4.58 21.24 -1.89
N SER A 147 4.59 19.90 -1.86
CA SER A 147 4.28 19.07 -3.04
C SER A 147 2.86 18.52 -3.03
N VAL A 148 2.30 18.22 -1.85
CA VAL A 148 1.01 17.52 -1.71
C VAL A 148 -0.06 18.50 -1.22
N PRO A 149 -1.11 18.79 -2.02
CA PRO A 149 -1.98 19.95 -1.84
C PRO A 149 -2.66 20.08 -0.47
N ASN A 150 -3.05 18.97 0.14
CA ASN A 150 -3.85 18.98 1.38
C ASN A 150 -3.02 18.59 2.62
N VAL A 151 -1.70 18.57 2.49
CA VAL A 151 -0.79 18.29 3.60
C VAL A 151 -0.18 19.60 4.11
N GLU A 152 -0.78 20.15 5.16
CA GLU A 152 -0.28 21.37 5.82
C GLU A 152 0.80 21.07 6.85
N MET A 153 0.73 19.88 7.48
CA MET A 153 1.72 19.36 8.41
C MET A 153 2.01 17.88 8.12
N PHE A 154 3.25 17.48 8.41
CA PHE A 154 3.70 16.12 8.14
C PHE A 154 4.58 15.59 9.27
N ARG A 155 4.39 14.32 9.66
CA ARG A 155 5.20 13.62 10.64
C ARG A 155 5.66 12.26 10.11
N MET A 156 6.97 12.00 10.21
CA MET A 156 7.57 10.70 9.88
C MET A 156 7.20 9.61 10.89
N LEU A 157 7.05 8.41 10.38
CA LEU A 157 6.89 7.15 11.10
C LEU A 157 7.71 6.08 10.37
N ASN A 158 7.82 4.87 10.92
CA ASN A 158 8.71 3.85 10.34
C ASN A 158 8.06 2.99 9.24
N SER A 159 6.75 3.03 9.13
CA SER A 159 6.02 2.24 8.12
C SER A 159 4.65 2.84 7.79
N GLY A 160 4.09 2.43 6.63
CA GLY A 160 2.71 2.74 6.30
C GLY A 160 1.70 2.16 7.30
N SER A 161 1.99 0.99 7.89
CA SER A 161 1.14 0.41 8.95
C SER A 161 1.06 1.28 10.18
N GLU A 162 2.20 1.80 10.66
CA GLU A 162 2.24 2.75 11.78
C GLU A 162 1.52 4.06 11.43
N ALA A 163 1.69 4.55 10.21
CA ALA A 163 1.02 5.76 9.75
C ALA A 163 -0.51 5.59 9.70
N CYS A 164 -1.01 4.42 9.26
CA CYS A 164 -2.43 4.09 9.33
C CYS A 164 -2.94 3.99 10.77
N MET A 165 -2.16 3.41 11.69
CA MET A 165 -2.50 3.37 13.11
C MET A 165 -2.59 4.78 13.71
N ALA A 166 -1.62 5.64 13.37
CA ALA A 166 -1.63 7.04 13.80
C ALA A 166 -2.85 7.78 13.24
N ALA A 167 -3.18 7.60 11.94
CA ALA A 167 -4.35 8.21 11.32
C ALA A 167 -5.67 7.81 12.02
N VAL A 168 -5.83 6.54 12.40
CA VAL A 168 -7.00 6.08 13.18
C VAL A 168 -7.08 6.79 14.52
N ARG A 169 -5.97 6.91 15.23
CA ARG A 169 -5.93 7.58 16.56
C ARG A 169 -6.23 9.08 16.44
N VAL A 170 -5.62 9.75 15.48
CA VAL A 170 -5.86 11.18 15.19
C VAL A 170 -7.33 11.40 14.83
N ALA A 171 -7.90 10.59 13.92
CA ALA A 171 -9.29 10.72 13.53
C ALA A 171 -10.26 10.54 14.71
N ARG A 172 -10.02 9.55 15.55
CA ARG A 172 -10.84 9.33 16.76
C ARG A 172 -10.72 10.47 17.78
N LEU A 173 -9.52 11.01 17.94
CA LEU A 173 -9.28 12.13 18.84
C LEU A 173 -9.97 13.41 18.35
N ALA A 174 -9.83 13.72 17.07
CA ALA A 174 -10.40 14.91 16.46
C ALA A 174 -11.94 14.88 16.43
N THR A 175 -12.52 13.77 16.03
CA THR A 175 -13.99 13.65 15.88
C THR A 175 -14.73 13.23 17.13
N LYS A 176 -14.01 12.70 18.16
CA LYS A 176 -14.57 12.01 19.34
C LYS A 176 -15.42 10.77 19.00
N ASN A 177 -15.40 10.33 17.77
CA ASN A 177 -16.11 9.15 17.28
C ASN A 177 -15.22 7.89 17.37
N LYS A 178 -15.83 6.70 17.36
CA LYS A 178 -15.10 5.43 17.51
C LYS A 178 -15.03 4.61 16.24
N ASN A 179 -16.07 4.70 15.38
CA ASN A 179 -16.22 3.81 14.25
C ASN A 179 -15.31 4.22 13.08
N ILE A 180 -14.70 3.24 12.45
CA ILE A 180 -13.90 3.38 11.24
C ILE A 180 -14.62 2.63 10.11
N ILE A 181 -14.69 3.23 8.95
CA ILE A 181 -15.13 2.57 7.72
C ILE A 181 -13.93 2.52 6.78
N LYS A 182 -13.65 1.37 6.19
CA LYS A 182 -12.59 1.21 5.19
C LYS A 182 -13.14 0.63 3.91
N MET A 183 -12.48 0.91 2.79
CA MET A 183 -12.83 0.25 1.53
C MET A 183 -12.50 -1.24 1.60
N GLY A 184 -13.44 -2.09 1.26
CA GLY A 184 -13.27 -3.54 1.20
C GLY A 184 -12.22 -3.93 0.16
N GLY A 185 -11.39 -4.91 0.49
CA GLY A 185 -10.27 -5.34 -0.32
C GLY A 185 -8.99 -4.51 -0.13
N ALA A 186 -9.07 -3.29 0.42
CA ALA A 186 -7.93 -2.42 0.63
C ALA A 186 -7.00 -2.93 1.74
N TYR A 187 -5.70 -2.70 1.58
CA TYR A 187 -4.67 -3.06 2.56
C TYR A 187 -4.10 -1.81 3.22
N HIS A 188 -4.36 -1.64 4.52
CA HIS A 188 -3.88 -0.50 5.33
C HIS A 188 -2.90 -0.94 6.42
N GLY A 189 -2.04 -1.90 6.11
CA GLY A 189 -1.15 -2.51 7.08
C GLY A 189 -1.83 -3.63 7.88
N TRP A 190 -1.13 -4.15 8.87
CA TRP A 190 -1.52 -5.34 9.61
C TRP A 190 -1.91 -5.08 11.07
N SER A 191 -2.23 -3.82 11.40
CA SER A 191 -2.79 -3.52 12.71
C SER A 191 -4.16 -4.17 12.88
N ASP A 192 -4.45 -4.72 14.05
CA ASP A 192 -5.63 -5.51 14.34
C ASP A 192 -6.92 -4.88 13.77
N GLN A 193 -7.16 -3.62 14.08
CA GLN A 193 -8.39 -2.93 13.69
C GLN A 193 -8.54 -2.68 12.17
N LEU A 194 -7.42 -2.67 11.41
CA LEU A 194 -7.42 -2.46 9.96
C LEU A 194 -7.22 -3.75 9.16
N ALA A 195 -6.88 -4.86 9.84
CA ALA A 195 -6.82 -6.20 9.26
C ALA A 195 -8.22 -6.80 8.97
N TYR A 196 -9.17 -5.95 8.56
CA TYR A 196 -10.55 -6.31 8.28
C TYR A 196 -10.84 -6.10 6.80
N GLY A 197 -11.42 -7.08 6.11
CA GLY A 197 -11.77 -6.96 4.69
C GLY A 197 -10.56 -6.73 3.78
N ILE A 198 -9.43 -7.44 4.02
CA ILE A 198 -8.20 -7.33 3.21
C ILE A 198 -8.35 -8.14 1.92
N ARG A 199 -7.78 -7.66 0.82
CA ARG A 199 -7.67 -8.28 -0.52
C ARG A 199 -9.00 -8.53 -1.22
N VAL A 200 -9.98 -9.12 -0.53
CA VAL A 200 -11.28 -9.45 -1.13
C VAL A 200 -12.37 -8.63 -0.44
N PRO A 201 -13.05 -7.73 -1.15
CA PRO A 201 -14.21 -7.01 -0.60
C PRO A 201 -15.26 -7.99 -0.07
N GLY A 202 -15.78 -7.73 1.13
CA GLY A 202 -16.75 -8.60 1.79
C GLY A 202 -16.14 -9.72 2.62
N SER A 203 -14.80 -9.90 2.62
CA SER A 203 -14.13 -10.97 3.38
C SER A 203 -14.12 -10.75 4.89
N LYS A 204 -14.40 -9.53 5.35
CA LYS A 204 -14.49 -9.18 6.78
C LYS A 204 -13.23 -9.63 7.55
N PHE A 205 -13.40 -10.55 8.50
CA PHE A 205 -12.34 -11.06 9.37
C PHE A 205 -11.64 -12.33 8.86
N THR A 206 -12.01 -12.84 7.69
CA THR A 206 -11.52 -14.15 7.18
C THR A 206 -10.01 -14.20 7.03
N GLN A 207 -9.35 -13.06 6.79
CA GLN A 207 -7.89 -12.99 6.64
C GLN A 207 -7.18 -12.39 7.87
N ALA A 208 -7.91 -12.18 8.96
CA ALA A 208 -7.40 -11.60 10.20
C ALA A 208 -7.16 -12.69 11.28
N HIS A 209 -6.45 -13.75 10.92
CA HIS A 209 -6.13 -14.82 11.85
C HIS A 209 -5.39 -14.31 13.08
N GLY A 210 -5.79 -14.77 14.26
CA GLY A 210 -5.22 -14.35 15.54
C GLY A 210 -5.76 -13.04 16.11
N VAL A 211 -6.58 -12.29 15.36
CA VAL A 211 -7.22 -11.07 15.87
C VAL A 211 -8.56 -11.42 16.53
N PRO A 212 -8.76 -11.06 17.82
CA PRO A 212 -10.05 -11.29 18.49
C PRO A 212 -11.19 -10.52 17.84
N LEU A 213 -12.34 -11.14 17.62
CA LEU A 213 -13.47 -10.54 16.89
C LEU A 213 -13.98 -9.22 17.50
N TYR A 214 -13.85 -9.03 18.81
CA TYR A 214 -14.29 -7.79 19.47
C TYR A 214 -13.48 -6.56 19.02
N ILE A 215 -12.26 -6.74 18.53
CA ILE A 215 -11.43 -5.65 17.96
C ILE A 215 -12.16 -4.99 16.79
N PHE A 216 -12.89 -5.77 15.99
CA PHE A 216 -13.62 -5.27 14.82
C PHE A 216 -14.97 -4.64 15.13
N LYS A 217 -15.38 -4.56 16.41
CA LYS A 217 -16.65 -3.95 16.83
C LYS A 217 -16.88 -2.54 16.25
N HIS A 218 -15.79 -1.81 16.02
CA HIS A 218 -15.78 -0.44 15.51
C HIS A 218 -15.14 -0.32 14.12
N THR A 219 -15.02 -1.43 13.38
CA THR A 219 -14.51 -1.41 11.99
C THR A 219 -15.55 -2.02 11.07
N GLN A 220 -15.79 -1.35 9.96
CA GLN A 220 -16.70 -1.78 8.90
C GLN A 220 -15.99 -1.65 7.56
N GLU A 221 -16.40 -2.44 6.58
CA GLU A 221 -15.97 -2.27 5.20
C GLU A 221 -17.16 -1.88 4.31
N PHE A 222 -16.91 -1.16 3.23
CA PHE A 222 -17.86 -0.88 2.17
C PHE A 222 -17.30 -1.35 0.83
N PHE A 223 -18.17 -1.67 -0.12
CA PHE A 223 -17.74 -2.16 -1.44
C PHE A 223 -17.14 -1.05 -2.31
N PRO A 224 -16.03 -1.29 -3.02
CA PRO A 224 -15.52 -0.37 -4.04
C PRO A 224 -16.60 -0.04 -5.06
N ASN A 225 -16.62 1.21 -5.51
CA ASN A 225 -17.60 1.77 -6.46
C ASN A 225 -19.08 1.75 -5.98
N ASP A 226 -19.32 1.52 -4.68
CA ASP A 226 -20.68 1.55 -4.11
C ASP A 226 -20.82 2.65 -3.05
N LEU A 227 -21.14 3.86 -3.52
CA LEU A 227 -21.42 5.01 -2.64
C LEU A 227 -22.68 4.82 -1.79
N ASN A 228 -23.65 4.01 -2.25
CA ASN A 228 -24.88 3.74 -1.49
C ASN A 228 -24.55 2.85 -0.27
N ASP A 229 -23.66 1.87 -0.44
CA ASP A 229 -23.22 1.03 0.68
C ASP A 229 -22.43 1.88 1.71
N LEU A 230 -21.56 2.78 1.26
CA LEU A 230 -20.86 3.71 2.13
C LEU A 230 -21.84 4.61 2.90
N GLU A 231 -22.79 5.24 2.19
CA GLU A 231 -23.75 6.13 2.82
C GLU A 231 -24.64 5.40 3.84
N ARG A 232 -25.07 4.18 3.54
CA ARG A 232 -25.83 3.34 4.47
C ARG A 232 -25.07 3.11 5.78
N LYS A 233 -23.77 2.83 5.72
CA LYS A 233 -22.92 2.62 6.89
C LYS A 233 -22.68 3.91 7.66
N LEU A 234 -22.41 5.01 6.99
CA LEU A 234 -22.26 6.32 7.62
C LEU A 234 -23.54 6.71 8.37
N ARG A 235 -24.70 6.56 7.74
CA ARG A 235 -26.02 6.83 8.38
C ARG A 235 -26.29 5.92 9.58
N PHE A 236 -25.97 4.63 9.46
CA PHE A 236 -26.10 3.69 10.58
C PHE A 236 -25.20 4.10 11.77
N ASN A 237 -23.99 4.53 11.50
CA ASN A 237 -23.06 4.96 12.53
C ASN A 237 -23.50 6.26 13.23
N GLN A 238 -24.26 7.15 12.58
CA GLN A 238 -24.79 8.33 13.27
C GLN A 238 -25.61 7.98 14.52
N MET A 239 -26.35 6.88 14.48
CA MET A 239 -27.11 6.38 15.63
C MET A 239 -26.24 5.70 16.68
N ARG A 240 -24.93 5.53 16.42
CA ARG A 240 -23.97 4.79 17.25
C ARG A 240 -22.72 5.61 17.59
N GLY A 241 -22.86 6.92 17.65
CA GLY A 241 -21.80 7.85 18.01
C GLY A 241 -20.89 8.28 16.85
N GLY A 242 -21.39 8.17 15.59
CA GLY A 242 -20.71 8.72 14.40
C GLY A 242 -19.57 7.82 13.86
N THR A 243 -18.99 8.27 12.74
CA THR A 243 -17.81 7.68 12.10
C THR A 243 -16.62 8.61 12.30
N ALA A 244 -15.50 8.10 12.79
CA ALA A 244 -14.27 8.87 12.94
C ALA A 244 -13.60 9.11 11.59
N ALA A 245 -13.45 8.07 10.79
CA ALA A 245 -12.81 8.18 9.49
C ALA A 245 -13.33 7.15 8.48
N VAL A 246 -13.21 7.53 7.21
CA VAL A 246 -13.32 6.63 6.06
C VAL A 246 -11.94 6.51 5.42
N PHE A 247 -11.42 5.28 5.32
CA PHE A 247 -10.13 4.96 4.71
C PHE A 247 -10.33 4.42 3.31
N ILE A 248 -9.61 4.96 2.34
CA ILE A 248 -9.59 4.47 0.95
C ILE A 248 -8.18 4.46 0.36
N GLU A 249 -7.91 3.49 -0.51
CA GLU A 249 -6.83 3.56 -1.48
C GLU A 249 -7.38 4.25 -2.74
N PRO A 250 -6.88 5.42 -3.14
CA PRO A 250 -7.59 6.30 -4.08
C PRO A 250 -7.67 5.80 -5.53
N VAL A 251 -6.84 4.84 -5.93
CA VAL A 251 -6.92 4.20 -7.26
C VAL A 251 -7.70 2.88 -7.23
N GLY A 252 -8.07 2.42 -6.04
CA GLY A 252 -8.76 1.17 -5.78
C GLY A 252 -7.96 0.22 -4.89
N PRO A 253 -8.61 -0.78 -4.31
CA PRO A 253 -7.99 -1.69 -3.36
C PRO A 253 -6.78 -2.40 -3.96
N GLU A 254 -5.77 -2.63 -3.11
CA GLU A 254 -4.47 -3.18 -3.49
C GLU A 254 -3.88 -2.48 -4.72
N SER A 255 -3.81 -1.14 -4.64
CA SER A 255 -3.18 -0.29 -5.65
C SER A 255 -3.83 -0.35 -7.03
N GLY A 256 -5.13 -0.53 -7.08
CA GLY A 256 -5.91 -0.47 -8.29
C GLY A 256 -6.10 -1.81 -9.00
N THR A 257 -5.90 -2.95 -8.31
CA THR A 257 -6.29 -4.26 -8.86
C THR A 257 -7.79 -4.34 -9.18
N ARG A 258 -8.59 -3.51 -8.51
CA ARG A 258 -9.98 -3.21 -8.84
C ARG A 258 -10.12 -1.71 -8.98
N PRO A 259 -10.03 -1.14 -10.20
CA PRO A 259 -10.05 0.30 -10.39
C PRO A 259 -11.36 0.91 -9.92
N LEU A 260 -11.27 2.08 -9.31
CA LEU A 260 -12.44 2.88 -8.93
C LEU A 260 -12.96 3.66 -10.15
N ASP A 261 -14.23 4.00 -10.14
CA ASP A 261 -14.79 4.97 -11.08
C ASP A 261 -14.10 6.32 -10.87
N LYS A 262 -13.86 7.06 -11.95
CA LYS A 262 -13.07 8.30 -11.92
C LYS A 262 -13.56 9.32 -10.88
N ASP A 263 -14.87 9.44 -10.70
CA ASP A 263 -15.48 10.40 -9.78
C ASP A 263 -15.84 9.80 -8.41
N PHE A 264 -15.49 8.53 -8.17
CA PHE A 264 -15.85 7.84 -6.95
C PHE A 264 -15.25 8.52 -5.70
N ASN A 265 -13.99 8.93 -5.77
CA ASN A 265 -13.31 9.60 -4.65
C ASN A 265 -13.99 10.92 -4.25
N LYS A 266 -14.49 11.71 -5.23
CA LYS A 266 -15.29 12.91 -4.97
C LYS A 266 -16.61 12.57 -4.29
N GLY A 267 -17.22 11.44 -4.66
CA GLY A 267 -18.41 10.92 -3.99
C GLY A 267 -18.15 10.58 -2.53
N VAL A 268 -17.03 9.90 -2.24
CA VAL A 268 -16.61 9.57 -0.87
C VAL A 268 -16.35 10.84 -0.06
N GLU A 269 -15.60 11.79 -0.61
CA GLU A 269 -15.35 13.09 0.04
C GLU A 269 -16.67 13.78 0.43
N ARG A 270 -17.62 13.93 -0.51
CA ARG A 270 -18.91 14.53 -0.25
C ARG A 270 -19.68 13.84 0.88
N LEU A 271 -19.64 12.51 0.93
CA LEU A 271 -20.27 11.74 2.00
C LEU A 271 -19.57 11.95 3.34
N CYS A 272 -18.24 11.96 3.36
CA CYS A 272 -17.47 12.26 4.57
C CYS A 272 -17.86 13.64 5.13
N ARG A 273 -17.92 14.69 4.30
CA ARG A 273 -18.34 16.03 4.71
C ARG A 273 -19.79 16.04 5.24
N LYS A 274 -20.70 15.36 4.55
CA LYS A 274 -22.11 15.25 4.95
C LYS A 274 -22.30 14.64 6.33
N TYR A 275 -21.49 13.63 6.68
CA TYR A 275 -21.64 12.86 7.92
C TYR A 275 -20.60 13.19 9.00
N GLY A 276 -19.75 14.20 8.79
CA GLY A 276 -18.75 14.63 9.76
C GLY A 276 -17.65 13.59 10.05
N ALA A 277 -17.34 12.73 9.08
CA ALA A 277 -16.25 11.77 9.13
C ALA A 277 -15.00 12.35 8.44
N LEU A 278 -13.81 12.08 8.96
CA LEU A 278 -12.59 12.44 8.26
C LEU A 278 -12.34 11.50 7.07
N LEU A 279 -11.94 12.06 5.94
CA LEU A 279 -11.46 11.29 4.80
C LEU A 279 -9.96 11.04 4.94
N VAL A 280 -9.56 9.77 4.92
CA VAL A 280 -8.16 9.35 4.95
C VAL A 280 -7.81 8.70 3.61
N PHE A 281 -6.88 9.31 2.88
CA PHE A 281 -6.26 8.70 1.71
C PHE A 281 -5.05 7.88 2.14
N ASP A 282 -5.09 6.60 1.85
CA ASP A 282 -3.90 5.76 1.92
C ASP A 282 -3.13 5.90 0.61
N GLU A 283 -2.14 6.77 0.64
CA GLU A 283 -1.21 7.02 -0.47
C GLU A 283 0.14 6.30 -0.27
N VAL A 284 0.16 5.22 0.49
CA VAL A 284 1.37 4.41 0.68
C VAL A 284 1.92 3.91 -0.65
N VAL A 285 1.05 3.62 -1.63
CA VAL A 285 1.47 3.23 -2.99
C VAL A 285 1.45 4.41 -3.96
N THR A 286 0.41 5.23 -3.93
CA THR A 286 0.17 6.28 -4.93
C THR A 286 0.95 7.57 -4.69
N GLY A 287 1.32 7.86 -3.43
CA GLY A 287 2.07 9.05 -3.06
C GLY A 287 3.44 9.09 -3.76
N PHE A 288 3.70 10.20 -4.46
CA PHE A 288 4.90 10.42 -5.28
C PHE A 288 5.09 9.44 -6.44
N ARG A 289 4.28 8.38 -6.54
CA ARG A 289 4.36 7.42 -7.63
C ARG A 289 3.61 7.89 -8.89
N ILE A 290 2.39 8.39 -8.72
CA ILE A 290 1.58 8.86 -9.86
C ILE A 290 1.83 10.33 -10.20
N GLY A 291 2.55 11.05 -9.35
CA GLY A 291 2.92 12.46 -9.48
C GLY A 291 3.28 13.04 -8.12
N MET A 292 3.89 14.23 -8.11
CA MET A 292 4.33 14.90 -6.88
C MET A 292 3.16 15.24 -5.95
N ALA A 293 1.99 15.54 -6.50
CA ALA A 293 0.78 15.83 -5.74
C ALA A 293 -0.01 14.57 -5.31
N GLY A 294 0.51 13.38 -5.60
CA GLY A 294 -0.16 12.11 -5.29
C GLY A 294 -1.49 11.91 -6.00
N ALA A 295 -2.28 10.95 -5.53
CA ALA A 295 -3.61 10.69 -6.06
C ALA A 295 -4.59 11.82 -5.74
N GLN A 296 -4.45 12.49 -4.59
CA GLN A 296 -5.31 13.62 -4.23
C GLN A 296 -5.22 14.76 -5.25
N GLY A 297 -4.04 15.06 -5.76
CA GLY A 297 -3.87 16.03 -6.84
C GLY A 297 -4.40 15.55 -8.18
N TYR A 298 -4.26 14.26 -8.49
CA TYR A 298 -4.77 13.67 -9.73
C TYR A 298 -6.29 13.68 -9.82
N PHE A 299 -6.98 13.32 -8.73
CA PHE A 299 -8.45 13.24 -8.66
C PHE A 299 -9.11 14.56 -8.24
N ASP A 300 -8.32 15.58 -7.88
CA ASP A 300 -8.83 16.84 -7.34
C ASP A 300 -9.77 16.59 -6.14
N VAL A 301 -9.26 15.90 -5.12
CA VAL A 301 -9.94 15.53 -3.87
C VAL A 301 -9.13 16.02 -2.69
N SER A 302 -9.79 16.50 -1.66
CA SER A 302 -9.15 17.05 -0.45
C SER A 302 -9.34 16.14 0.76
N PRO A 303 -8.49 15.10 0.96
CA PRO A 303 -8.53 14.32 2.19
C PRO A 303 -8.16 15.17 3.41
N ASP A 304 -8.64 14.76 4.58
CA ASP A 304 -8.30 15.40 5.84
C ASP A 304 -6.94 14.91 6.36
N LEU A 305 -6.66 13.61 6.14
CA LEU A 305 -5.42 12.95 6.47
C LEU A 305 -4.91 12.14 5.28
N THR A 306 -3.60 12.08 5.14
CA THR A 306 -2.91 11.29 4.09
C THR A 306 -1.84 10.43 4.71
N VAL A 307 -1.87 9.14 4.41
CA VAL A 307 -0.86 8.17 4.85
C VAL A 307 0.15 7.95 3.73
N PHE A 308 1.43 7.98 4.07
CA PHE A 308 2.55 7.77 3.17
C PHE A 308 3.40 6.57 3.58
N GLY A 309 4.11 6.00 2.62
CA GLY A 309 5.07 4.92 2.79
C GLY A 309 5.86 4.69 1.51
N LYS A 310 6.50 3.54 1.40
CA LYS A 310 7.18 3.08 0.18
C LYS A 310 8.08 4.13 -0.48
N VAL A 311 7.59 4.83 -1.51
CA VAL A 311 8.36 5.81 -2.31
C VAL A 311 8.98 6.92 -1.47
N ILE A 312 8.35 7.31 -0.35
CA ILE A 312 8.88 8.36 0.54
C ILE A 312 10.25 8.01 1.13
N ALA A 313 10.61 6.71 1.14
CA ALA A 313 11.93 6.23 1.56
C ALA A 313 12.96 6.19 0.41
N GLY A 314 12.61 6.64 -0.80
CA GLY A 314 13.51 6.58 -1.95
C GLY A 314 13.93 5.17 -2.39
N GLY A 315 13.16 4.14 -2.03
CA GLY A 315 13.47 2.74 -2.29
C GLY A 315 14.23 2.03 -1.15
N TYR A 316 14.55 2.75 -0.08
CA TYR A 316 15.16 2.17 1.13
C TYR A 316 14.08 1.66 2.10
N PRO A 317 14.40 0.68 2.99
CA PRO A 317 13.45 0.19 3.98
C PRO A 317 13.21 1.20 5.10
N GLY A 318 12.04 1.08 5.77
CA GLY A 318 11.78 1.78 7.01
C GLY A 318 11.32 3.23 6.83
N ALA A 319 10.27 3.47 6.05
CA ALA A 319 9.62 4.77 6.07
C ALA A 319 8.11 4.70 5.94
N GLY A 320 7.47 5.59 6.67
CA GLY A 320 6.07 5.94 6.60
C GLY A 320 5.87 7.37 7.10
N GLY A 321 4.68 7.88 6.97
CA GLY A 321 4.35 9.19 7.50
C GLY A 321 2.86 9.47 7.45
N LEU A 322 2.45 10.36 8.32
CA LEU A 322 1.11 10.92 8.35
C LEU A 322 1.19 12.41 8.04
N GLY A 323 0.43 12.83 7.06
CA GLY A 323 0.22 14.23 6.73
C GLY A 323 -1.25 14.59 6.80
N GLY A 324 -1.55 15.87 6.93
CA GLY A 324 -2.93 16.32 6.97
C GLY A 324 -3.07 17.80 7.27
N LYS A 325 -4.32 18.20 7.47
CA LYS A 325 -4.66 19.57 7.86
C LYS A 325 -4.11 19.88 9.25
N LYS A 326 -3.63 21.12 9.42
CA LYS A 326 -3.03 21.59 10.67
C LYS A 326 -3.95 21.42 11.89
N GLU A 327 -5.23 21.55 11.70
CA GLU A 327 -6.23 21.41 12.79
C GLU A 327 -6.29 19.98 13.39
N TYR A 328 -5.80 18.97 12.66
CA TYR A 328 -5.78 17.57 13.11
C TYR A 328 -4.39 17.07 13.50
N MET A 329 -3.33 17.72 13.00
CA MET A 329 -1.94 17.32 13.20
C MET A 329 -1.29 18.02 14.38
#